data_7ef039befd7524c6c1e52ea2f5819e27
#
_entry.id   7ef039befd7524c6c1e52ea2f5819e27
#
_cell.length_a   1.000
_cell.length_b   1.000
_cell.length_c   1.000
_cell.angle_alpha   90.00
_cell.angle_beta   90.00
_cell.angle_gamma   90.00
#
_symmetry.space_group_name_H-M   'P 1'
#
loop_
_entity.id
_entity.type
_entity.pdbx_description
1 polymer ?
#
loop_
_entity_poly.entity_id
_entity_poly.type
_entity_poly.pdbx_seq_one_letter_code
_entity_poly.pdbx_strand_id
1 'polypeptide(L)'
;SSTVATFAVFEWLHAVIPFRPSLELSPAVVMTLFTLCLFIFDDVTKYIVHWMLHNVPCLWAFHKVHHSAVSLTPLTIFRTHPIEILIFSLRSIAVRAVLIASFIFAFGKGVDLITVLGVNVGLFIFHLLGSNLRHSHIYISYWAWLEKWLISPAQHQLHHSADPNHHGNNLGITLAVWDRLCGTLLIAPENLSLSFGFLGEEQK
;
A
#
# COMPACT_ATOMS: atom_id res chain seq x y z
N SER A 1 13.97 13.11 -7.57
CA SER A 1 12.88 13.61 -6.70
C SER A 1 11.54 13.43 -7.40
N SER A 2 10.45 13.38 -6.65
CA SER A 2 9.09 13.28 -7.22
C SER A 2 8.76 14.46 -8.14
N THR A 3 9.29 15.66 -7.87
CA THR A 3 9.12 16.86 -8.68
C THR A 3 9.62 16.68 -10.12
N VAL A 4 10.83 16.12 -10.30
CA VAL A 4 11.39 15.85 -11.62
C VAL A 4 10.55 14.83 -12.38
N ALA A 5 10.12 13.76 -11.69
CA ALA A 5 9.26 12.75 -12.28
C ALA A 5 7.88 13.33 -12.68
N THR A 6 7.27 14.17 -11.84
CA THR A 6 6.01 14.86 -12.14
C THR A 6 6.14 15.74 -13.38
N PHE A 7 7.22 16.53 -13.48
CA PHE A 7 7.47 17.38 -14.63
C PHE A 7 7.63 16.56 -15.92
N ALA A 8 8.42 15.48 -15.89
CA ALA A 8 8.60 14.60 -17.03
C ALA A 8 7.28 13.98 -17.52
N VAL A 9 6.43 13.50 -16.59
CA VAL A 9 5.10 12.97 -16.96
C VAL A 9 4.20 14.07 -17.53
N PHE A 10 4.23 15.27 -16.96
CA PHE A 10 3.44 16.40 -17.44
C PHE A 10 3.83 16.81 -18.88
N GLU A 11 5.13 16.93 -19.17
CA GLU A 11 5.62 17.21 -20.52
C GLU A 11 5.25 16.11 -21.51
N TRP A 12 5.35 14.85 -21.08
CA TRP A 12 4.93 13.72 -21.92
C TRP A 12 3.43 13.77 -22.23
N LEU A 13 2.57 14.06 -21.24
CA LEU A 13 1.13 14.22 -21.46
C LEU A 13 0.84 15.33 -22.49
N HIS A 14 1.54 16.45 -22.39
CA HIS A 14 1.41 17.54 -23.36
C HIS A 14 1.86 17.17 -24.78
N ALA A 15 2.87 16.32 -24.90
CA ALA A 15 3.36 15.87 -26.20
C ALA A 15 2.44 14.86 -26.89
N VAL A 16 1.78 14.00 -26.08
CA VAL A 16 0.96 12.89 -26.61
C VAL A 16 -0.51 13.28 -26.77
N ILE A 17 -1.01 14.18 -25.93
CA ILE A 17 -2.42 14.59 -25.93
C ILE A 17 -2.53 16.03 -26.47
N PRO A 18 -2.90 16.21 -27.75
CA PRO A 18 -2.94 17.55 -28.37
C PRO A 18 -4.08 18.43 -27.84
N PHE A 19 -5.05 17.83 -27.15
CA PHE A 19 -6.20 18.54 -26.57
C PHE A 19 -6.01 18.64 -25.05
N ARG A 20 -6.11 19.87 -24.54
CA ARG A 20 -6.10 20.12 -23.09
C ARG A 20 -7.52 20.18 -22.56
N PRO A 21 -7.96 19.16 -21.79
CA PRO A 21 -9.27 19.23 -21.14
C PRO A 21 -9.25 20.36 -20.09
N SER A 22 -10.09 21.37 -20.26
CA SER A 22 -10.33 22.38 -19.23
C SER A 22 -11.60 21.98 -18.46
N LEU A 23 -11.45 21.06 -17.52
CA LEU A 23 -12.57 20.66 -16.66
C LEU A 23 -12.69 21.69 -15.53
N GLU A 24 -13.76 22.50 -15.58
CA GLU A 24 -14.07 23.47 -14.54
C GLU A 24 -14.84 22.80 -13.40
N LEU A 25 -14.10 22.31 -12.41
CA LEU A 25 -14.65 21.79 -11.16
C LEU A 25 -14.25 22.71 -10.00
N SER A 26 -15.07 22.74 -8.95
CA SER A 26 -14.70 23.49 -7.75
C SER A 26 -13.42 22.91 -7.12
N PRO A 27 -12.58 23.75 -6.49
CA PRO A 27 -11.36 23.28 -5.83
C PRO A 27 -11.60 22.15 -4.82
N ALA A 28 -12.72 22.20 -4.09
CA ALA A 28 -13.08 21.16 -3.14
C ALA A 28 -13.35 19.80 -3.82
N VAL A 29 -13.99 19.80 -4.98
CA VAL A 29 -14.23 18.57 -5.76
C VAL A 29 -12.92 18.02 -6.30
N VAL A 30 -12.06 18.87 -6.87
CA VAL A 30 -10.75 18.45 -7.38
C VAL A 30 -9.91 17.84 -6.27
N MET A 31 -9.86 18.47 -5.08
CA MET A 31 -9.14 17.97 -3.90
C MET A 31 -9.69 16.62 -3.46
N THR A 32 -11.01 16.45 -3.40
CA THR A 32 -11.64 15.19 -3.01
C THR A 32 -11.30 14.08 -4.02
N LEU A 33 -11.43 14.34 -5.31
CA LEU A 33 -11.07 13.38 -6.36
C LEU A 33 -9.58 13.01 -6.31
N PHE A 34 -8.71 14.02 -6.15
CA PHE A 34 -7.27 13.78 -6.01
C PHE A 34 -6.96 12.88 -4.81
N THR A 35 -7.57 13.15 -3.65
CA THR A 35 -7.40 12.35 -2.42
C THR A 35 -7.83 10.91 -2.63
N LEU A 36 -9.02 10.69 -3.20
CA LEU A 36 -9.55 9.35 -3.47
C LEU A 36 -8.68 8.59 -4.48
N CYS A 37 -8.28 9.24 -5.58
CA CYS A 37 -7.40 8.65 -6.56
C CYS A 37 -6.04 8.29 -5.93
N LEU A 38 -5.44 9.21 -5.16
CA LEU A 38 -4.16 8.94 -4.51
C LEU A 38 -4.27 7.77 -3.53
N PHE A 39 -5.34 7.71 -2.72
CA PHE A 39 -5.57 6.61 -1.79
C PHE A 39 -5.70 5.26 -2.52
N ILE A 40 -6.54 5.20 -3.55
CA ILE A 40 -6.80 3.95 -4.30
C ILE A 40 -5.54 3.48 -5.05
N PHE A 41 -4.89 4.39 -5.80
CA PHE A 41 -3.70 4.03 -6.58
C PHE A 41 -2.48 3.72 -5.72
N ASP A 42 -2.32 4.39 -4.58
CA ASP A 42 -1.27 4.07 -3.62
C ASP A 42 -1.49 2.67 -3.03
N ASP A 43 -2.72 2.34 -2.66
CA ASP A 43 -3.06 1.06 -2.02
C ASP A 43 -2.98 -0.12 -3.01
N VAL A 44 -3.57 -0.01 -4.22
CA VAL A 44 -3.48 -1.07 -5.22
C VAL A 44 -2.05 -1.34 -5.67
N THR A 45 -1.24 -0.30 -5.84
CA THR A 45 0.16 -0.48 -6.23
C THR A 45 1.02 -1.07 -5.11
N LYS A 46 0.69 -0.78 -3.85
CA LYS A 46 1.28 -1.48 -2.69
C LYS A 46 0.95 -2.97 -2.74
N TYR A 47 -0.33 -3.31 -2.96
CA TYR A 47 -0.76 -4.68 -3.12
C TYR A 47 0.02 -5.40 -4.23
N ILE A 48 0.11 -4.80 -5.42
CA ILE A 48 0.84 -5.38 -6.55
C ILE A 48 2.31 -5.65 -6.20
N VAL A 49 2.99 -4.66 -5.63
CA VAL A 49 4.40 -4.83 -5.23
C VAL A 49 4.53 -5.91 -4.15
N HIS A 50 3.66 -5.92 -3.15
CA HIS A 50 3.66 -6.91 -2.09
C HIS A 50 3.40 -8.32 -2.64
N TRP A 51 2.44 -8.46 -3.56
CA TRP A 51 2.19 -9.70 -4.29
C TRP A 51 3.44 -10.16 -5.06
N MET A 52 4.13 -9.25 -5.76
CA MET A 52 5.38 -9.56 -6.46
C MET A 52 6.48 -10.01 -5.50
N LEU A 53 6.62 -9.36 -4.34
CA LEU A 53 7.59 -9.72 -3.30
C LEU A 53 7.37 -11.15 -2.77
N HIS A 54 6.14 -11.64 -2.75
CA HIS A 54 5.80 -13.01 -2.35
C HIS A 54 5.93 -14.03 -3.48
N ASN A 55 5.69 -13.64 -4.73
CA ASN A 55 5.57 -14.59 -5.85
C ASN A 55 6.80 -14.62 -6.76
N VAL A 56 7.70 -13.65 -6.68
CA VAL A 56 8.93 -13.61 -7.48
C VAL A 56 10.11 -14.00 -6.60
N PRO A 57 10.79 -15.15 -6.84
CA PRO A 57 11.80 -15.70 -5.93
C PRO A 57 12.95 -14.74 -5.58
N CYS A 58 13.44 -13.95 -6.56
CA CYS A 58 14.50 -12.98 -6.29
C CYS A 58 14.02 -11.80 -5.42
N LEU A 59 12.73 -11.46 -5.46
CA LEU A 59 12.14 -10.42 -4.62
C LEU A 59 11.81 -10.96 -3.22
N TRP A 60 11.35 -12.22 -3.14
CA TRP A 60 11.15 -12.90 -1.87
C TRP A 60 12.43 -12.94 -1.03
N ALA A 61 13.59 -13.12 -1.66
CA ALA A 61 14.89 -13.12 -0.96
C ALA A 61 15.10 -11.84 -0.13
N PHE A 62 14.53 -10.72 -0.52
CA PHE A 62 14.57 -9.46 0.24
C PHE A 62 13.42 -9.38 1.26
N HIS A 63 12.21 -9.76 0.86
CA HIS A 63 11.01 -9.64 1.67
C HIS A 63 10.95 -10.64 2.82
N LYS A 64 11.60 -11.80 2.69
CA LYS A 64 11.73 -12.78 3.78
C LYS A 64 12.38 -12.21 5.05
N VAL A 65 13.15 -11.12 4.94
CA VAL A 65 13.70 -10.42 6.11
C VAL A 65 12.57 -9.86 6.97
N HIS A 66 11.52 -9.33 6.35
CA HIS A 66 10.34 -8.83 7.03
C HIS A 66 9.57 -9.97 7.72
N HIS A 67 9.38 -11.10 7.05
CA HIS A 67 8.70 -12.29 7.56
C HIS A 67 9.52 -13.12 8.58
N SER A 68 10.81 -12.84 8.73
CA SER A 68 11.67 -13.58 9.68
C SER A 68 11.49 -13.17 11.14
N ALA A 69 10.58 -12.24 11.45
CA ALA A 69 10.29 -11.85 12.83
C ALA A 69 9.56 -12.97 13.57
N VAL A 70 10.12 -13.46 14.68
CA VAL A 70 9.52 -14.51 15.53
C VAL A 70 8.44 -13.96 16.48
N SER A 71 8.34 -12.66 16.58
CA SER A 71 7.25 -11.95 17.28
C SER A 71 6.96 -10.65 16.55
N LEU A 72 5.67 -10.32 16.42
CA LEU A 72 5.25 -9.06 15.82
C LEU A 72 5.17 -7.97 16.86
N THR A 73 5.80 -6.85 16.57
CA THR A 73 5.73 -5.62 17.36
C THR A 73 5.57 -4.44 16.41
N PRO A 74 5.14 -3.25 16.85
CA PRO A 74 5.09 -2.07 16.00
C PRO A 74 6.40 -1.74 15.29
N LEU A 75 7.54 -2.17 15.85
CA LEU A 75 8.85 -2.00 15.25
C LEU A 75 9.15 -2.98 14.10
N THR A 76 8.35 -4.04 13.95
CA THR A 76 8.51 -5.02 12.87
C THR A 76 8.40 -4.37 11.49
N ILE A 77 7.66 -3.25 11.37
CA ILE A 77 7.56 -2.48 10.13
C ILE A 77 8.93 -1.98 9.62
N PHE A 78 9.90 -1.78 10.51
CA PHE A 78 11.26 -1.34 10.16
C PHE A 78 12.20 -2.50 9.85
N ARG A 79 11.74 -3.75 10.05
CA ARG A 79 12.51 -4.96 9.69
C ARG A 79 12.32 -5.25 8.20
N THR A 80 12.96 -4.45 7.37
CA THR A 80 12.86 -4.52 5.90
C THR A 80 14.23 -4.45 5.26
N HIS A 81 14.43 -5.14 4.14
CA HIS A 81 15.68 -5.07 3.38
C HIS A 81 15.77 -3.71 2.64
N PRO A 82 16.97 -3.08 2.54
CA PRO A 82 17.11 -1.79 1.84
C PRO A 82 16.60 -1.78 0.39
N ILE A 83 16.73 -2.90 -0.33
CA ILE A 83 16.18 -3.05 -1.69
C ILE A 83 14.65 -2.96 -1.70
N GLU A 84 14.00 -3.55 -0.71
CA GLU A 84 12.54 -3.46 -0.56
C GLU A 84 12.10 -2.00 -0.31
N ILE A 85 12.82 -1.30 0.57
CA ILE A 85 12.57 0.14 0.83
C ILE A 85 12.72 0.94 -0.47
N LEU A 86 13.73 0.64 -1.28
CA LEU A 86 13.95 1.30 -2.58
C LEU A 86 12.79 1.04 -3.54
N ILE A 87 12.32 -0.22 -3.65
CA ILE A 87 11.19 -0.59 -4.52
C ILE A 87 9.93 0.19 -4.13
N PHE A 88 9.56 0.18 -2.83
CA PHE A 88 8.39 0.92 -2.35
C PHE A 88 8.53 2.44 -2.52
N SER A 89 9.74 2.98 -2.36
CA SER A 89 10.01 4.41 -2.58
C SER A 89 9.85 4.79 -4.05
N LEU A 90 10.41 4.01 -4.98
CA LEU A 90 10.28 4.24 -6.42
C LEU A 90 8.82 4.14 -6.86
N ARG A 91 8.09 3.13 -6.39
CA ARG A 91 6.65 2.99 -6.60
C ARG A 91 5.91 4.25 -6.14
N SER A 92 6.17 4.71 -4.92
CA SER A 92 5.51 5.89 -4.34
C SER A 92 5.78 7.16 -5.15
N ILE A 93 7.02 7.35 -5.62
CA ILE A 93 7.40 8.46 -6.50
C ILE A 93 6.63 8.38 -7.81
N ALA A 94 6.56 7.20 -8.43
CA ALA A 94 5.87 7.00 -9.71
C ALA A 94 4.37 7.30 -9.60
N VAL A 95 3.68 6.74 -8.59
CA VAL A 95 2.24 6.97 -8.38
C VAL A 95 1.93 8.45 -8.18
N ARG A 96 2.70 9.12 -7.31
CA ARG A 96 2.51 10.55 -7.06
C ARG A 96 2.80 11.40 -8.30
N ALA A 97 3.88 11.10 -9.02
CA ALA A 97 4.24 11.82 -10.23
C ALA A 97 3.14 11.73 -11.30
N VAL A 98 2.63 10.53 -11.55
CA VAL A 98 1.56 10.30 -12.51
C VAL A 98 0.28 11.03 -12.10
N LEU A 99 -0.16 10.88 -10.86
CA LEU A 99 -1.40 11.50 -10.39
C LEU A 99 -1.32 13.03 -10.37
N ILE A 100 -0.25 13.61 -9.81
CA ILE A 100 -0.08 15.08 -9.77
C ILE A 100 -0.05 15.63 -11.19
N ALA A 101 0.76 15.05 -12.08
CA ALA A 101 0.85 15.50 -13.47
C ALA A 101 -0.52 15.40 -14.19
N SER A 102 -1.23 14.29 -14.02
CA SER A 102 -2.55 14.08 -14.63
C SER A 102 -3.59 15.09 -14.13
N PHE A 103 -3.60 15.38 -12.83
CA PHE A 103 -4.52 16.35 -12.25
C PHE A 103 -4.20 17.79 -12.66
N ILE A 104 -2.91 18.17 -12.69
CA ILE A 104 -2.49 19.48 -13.21
C ILE A 104 -2.85 19.60 -14.70
N PHE A 105 -2.65 18.54 -15.49
CA PHE A 105 -3.01 18.51 -16.90
C PHE A 105 -4.52 18.69 -17.11
N ALA A 106 -5.36 18.00 -16.33
CA ALA A 106 -6.82 18.01 -16.49
C ALA A 106 -7.51 19.26 -15.90
N PHE A 107 -7.02 19.74 -14.75
CA PHE A 107 -7.69 20.78 -13.96
C PHE A 107 -6.88 22.09 -13.83
N GLY A 108 -5.67 22.15 -14.35
CA GLY A 108 -4.80 23.32 -14.28
C GLY A 108 -4.39 23.67 -12.83
N LYS A 109 -4.81 24.85 -12.36
CA LYS A 109 -4.42 25.39 -11.04
C LYS A 109 -5.14 24.72 -9.84
N GLY A 110 -6.00 23.72 -10.07
CA GLY A 110 -6.80 23.07 -9.02
C GLY A 110 -6.03 22.20 -8.03
N VAL A 111 -4.76 21.91 -8.29
CA VAL A 111 -3.90 21.12 -7.38
C VAL A 111 -2.70 21.97 -6.99
N ASP A 112 -2.76 22.55 -5.79
CA ASP A 112 -1.66 23.32 -5.23
C ASP A 112 -0.81 22.48 -4.25
N LEU A 113 0.35 23.04 -3.85
CA LEU A 113 1.26 22.37 -2.92
C LEU A 113 0.61 22.13 -1.56
N ILE A 114 -0.26 23.02 -1.11
CA ILE A 114 -0.96 22.91 0.19
C ILE A 114 -1.93 21.73 0.15
N THR A 115 -2.68 21.57 -0.94
CA THR A 115 -3.57 20.43 -1.16
C THR A 115 -2.79 19.11 -1.12
N VAL A 116 -1.66 19.02 -1.83
CA VAL A 116 -0.82 17.82 -1.84
C VAL A 116 -0.23 17.53 -0.45
N LEU A 117 0.20 18.55 0.29
CA LEU A 117 0.71 18.40 1.65
C LEU A 117 -0.40 17.97 2.62
N GLY A 118 -1.57 18.59 2.55
CA GLY A 118 -2.72 18.24 3.42
C GLY A 118 -3.17 16.80 3.24
N VAL A 119 -3.29 16.32 2.01
CA VAL A 119 -3.60 14.91 1.73
C VAL A 119 -2.51 13.99 2.27
N ASN A 120 -1.24 14.34 2.11
CA ASN A 120 -0.14 13.55 2.66
C ASN A 120 -0.17 13.47 4.18
N VAL A 121 -0.54 14.53 4.88
CA VAL A 121 -0.71 14.52 6.35
C VAL A 121 -1.86 13.60 6.77
N GLY A 122 -3.00 13.65 6.11
CA GLY A 122 -4.14 12.76 6.38
C GLY A 122 -3.78 11.28 6.19
N LEU A 123 -3.15 10.95 5.07
CA LEU A 123 -2.68 9.60 4.79
C LEU A 123 -1.60 9.14 5.80
N PHE A 124 -0.71 10.04 6.20
CA PHE A 124 0.30 9.75 7.20
C PHE A 124 -0.32 9.38 8.55
N ILE A 125 -1.30 10.17 9.03
CA ILE A 125 -2.01 9.87 10.28
C ILE A 125 -2.75 8.53 10.18
N PHE A 126 -3.44 8.29 9.08
CA PHE A 126 -4.13 7.03 8.83
C PHE A 126 -3.18 5.83 8.85
N HIS A 127 -2.03 5.93 8.20
CA HIS A 127 -1.03 4.86 8.19
C HIS A 127 -0.34 4.69 9.55
N LEU A 128 -0.10 5.79 10.27
CA LEU A 128 0.50 5.76 11.60
C LEU A 128 -0.37 4.95 12.58
N LEU A 129 -1.67 5.18 12.56
CA LEU A 129 -2.61 4.47 13.42
C LEU A 129 -2.83 3.01 12.97
N GLY A 130 -3.05 2.79 11.67
CA GLY A 130 -3.34 1.46 11.13
C GLY A 130 -2.13 0.53 11.06
N SER A 131 -0.95 1.04 10.63
CA SER A 131 0.24 0.21 10.44
C SER A 131 0.81 -0.32 11.76
N ASN A 132 0.79 0.50 12.81
CA ASN A 132 1.28 0.09 14.13
C ASN A 132 0.46 -1.05 14.73
N LEU A 133 -0.85 -1.07 14.49
CA LEU A 133 -1.71 -2.14 14.98
C LEU A 133 -1.53 -3.45 14.21
N ARG A 134 -1.27 -3.39 12.90
CA ARG A 134 -1.08 -4.59 12.05
C ARG A 134 0.11 -5.44 12.50
N HIS A 135 1.22 -4.81 12.84
CA HIS A 135 2.42 -5.51 13.35
C HIS A 135 2.46 -5.55 14.88
N SER A 136 1.33 -5.47 15.57
CA SER A 136 1.29 -5.61 17.03
C SER A 136 1.14 -7.08 17.45
N HIS A 137 1.40 -7.36 18.73
CA HIS A 137 1.09 -8.65 19.34
C HIS A 137 -0.38 -8.80 19.70
N ILE A 138 -1.18 -7.74 19.51
CA ILE A 138 -2.61 -7.75 19.86
C ILE A 138 -3.38 -8.26 18.63
N TYR A 139 -4.09 -9.38 18.80
CA TYR A 139 -4.93 -9.97 17.78
C TYR A 139 -6.27 -9.24 17.72
N ILE A 140 -6.45 -8.38 16.71
CA ILE A 140 -7.69 -7.62 16.52
C ILE A 140 -8.27 -8.03 15.17
N SER A 141 -9.33 -8.85 15.20
CA SER A 141 -10.16 -9.12 14.04
C SER A 141 -11.28 -8.09 13.94
N TYR A 142 -11.71 -7.82 12.71
CA TYR A 142 -12.93 -7.06 12.46
C TYR A 142 -14.10 -8.03 12.28
N TRP A 143 -15.32 -7.49 12.15
CA TRP A 143 -16.45 -8.30 11.72
C TRP A 143 -16.18 -8.89 10.33
N ALA A 144 -16.55 -10.14 10.09
CA ALA A 144 -16.26 -10.85 8.85
C ALA A 144 -16.73 -10.12 7.56
N TRP A 145 -17.81 -9.31 7.65
CA TRP A 145 -18.24 -8.47 6.53
C TRP A 145 -17.29 -7.30 6.26
N LEU A 146 -16.68 -6.72 7.30
CA LEU A 146 -15.74 -5.60 7.20
C LEU A 146 -14.38 -6.07 6.69
N GLU A 147 -13.93 -7.27 7.08
CA GLU A 147 -12.69 -7.89 6.60
C GLU A 147 -12.71 -8.22 5.10
N LYS A 148 -13.90 -8.20 4.47
CA LYS A 148 -14.01 -8.28 3.00
C LYS A 148 -13.67 -6.96 2.28
N TRP A 149 -13.53 -5.86 3.03
CA TRP A 149 -13.26 -4.53 2.50
C TRP A 149 -11.97 -3.92 3.03
N LEU A 150 -11.68 -4.12 4.30
CA LEU A 150 -10.52 -3.57 5.02
C LEU A 150 -9.70 -4.69 5.64
N ILE A 151 -8.40 -4.63 5.48
CA ILE A 151 -7.47 -5.56 6.15
C ILE A 151 -7.43 -5.25 7.65
N SER A 152 -7.84 -6.23 8.46
CA SER A 152 -7.71 -6.15 9.91
C SER A 152 -6.28 -6.44 10.38
N PRO A 153 -5.89 -6.02 11.60
CA PRO A 153 -4.63 -6.44 12.20
C PRO A 153 -4.48 -7.96 12.26
N ALA A 154 -5.54 -8.70 12.57
CA ALA A 154 -5.53 -10.16 12.59
C ALA A 154 -5.29 -10.77 11.22
N GLN A 155 -5.88 -10.24 10.14
CA GLN A 155 -5.61 -10.69 8.78
C GLN A 155 -4.14 -10.47 8.39
N HIS A 156 -3.54 -9.36 8.81
CA HIS A 156 -2.13 -9.11 8.54
C HIS A 156 -1.22 -10.01 9.40
N GLN A 157 -1.62 -10.35 10.61
CA GLN A 157 -0.92 -11.35 11.43
C GLN A 157 -1.00 -12.76 10.82
N LEU A 158 -2.15 -13.15 10.23
CA LEU A 158 -2.28 -14.38 9.45
C LEU A 158 -1.28 -14.40 8.29
N HIS A 159 -1.15 -13.28 7.56
CA HIS A 159 -0.19 -13.12 6.49
C HIS A 159 1.26 -13.36 6.95
N HIS A 160 1.62 -12.97 8.17
CA HIS A 160 2.94 -13.21 8.78
C HIS A 160 3.09 -14.57 9.45
N SER A 161 2.04 -15.39 9.48
CA SER A 161 2.05 -16.69 10.15
C SER A 161 3.07 -17.65 9.53
N ALA A 162 3.70 -18.45 10.38
CA ALA A 162 4.56 -19.54 9.96
C ALA A 162 3.80 -20.76 9.41
N ASP A 163 2.47 -20.78 9.48
CA ASP A 163 1.63 -21.87 8.96
C ASP A 163 1.55 -21.77 7.42
N PRO A 164 1.98 -22.81 6.67
CA PRO A 164 1.91 -22.83 5.21
C PRO A 164 0.51 -22.57 4.63
N ASN A 165 -0.56 -22.90 5.36
CA ASN A 165 -1.93 -22.65 4.92
C ASN A 165 -2.30 -21.16 4.85
N HIS A 166 -1.52 -20.30 5.50
CA HIS A 166 -1.72 -18.87 5.52
C HIS A 166 -0.84 -18.14 4.50
N HIS A 167 0.16 -18.83 3.91
CA HIS A 167 1.10 -18.21 2.99
C HIS A 167 0.40 -17.71 1.72
N GLY A 168 0.80 -16.53 1.24
CA GLY A 168 0.24 -15.93 0.03
C GLY A 168 -1.16 -15.33 0.18
N ASN A 169 -1.72 -15.32 1.41
CA ASN A 169 -3.01 -14.71 1.69
C ASN A 169 -2.85 -13.33 2.34
N ASN A 170 -3.90 -12.50 2.24
CA ASN A 170 -4.03 -11.18 2.87
C ASN A 170 -2.83 -10.25 2.56
N LEU A 171 -2.50 -10.16 1.28
CA LEU A 171 -1.41 -9.33 0.75
C LEU A 171 -1.75 -7.84 0.74
N GLY A 172 -3.02 -7.49 0.93
CA GLY A 172 -3.52 -6.11 1.03
C GLY A 172 -2.90 -5.37 2.20
N ILE A 173 -2.72 -4.05 2.01
CA ILE A 173 -2.19 -3.18 3.07
C ILE A 173 -3.32 -2.48 3.81
N THR A 174 -4.29 -1.93 3.10
CA THR A 174 -5.44 -1.23 3.68
C THR A 174 -6.75 -1.85 3.22
N LEU A 175 -6.93 -1.95 1.89
CA LEU A 175 -8.14 -2.51 1.31
C LEU A 175 -7.98 -4.01 1.07
N ALA A 176 -8.90 -4.80 1.62
CA ALA A 176 -9.01 -6.24 1.36
C ALA A 176 -9.62 -6.55 -0.02
N VAL A 177 -10.09 -5.51 -0.72
CA VAL A 177 -10.73 -5.63 -2.04
C VAL A 177 -9.80 -6.30 -3.05
N TRP A 178 -8.51 -6.01 -2.99
CA TRP A 178 -7.50 -6.58 -3.88
C TRP A 178 -7.32 -8.08 -3.66
N ASP A 179 -7.21 -8.49 -2.40
CA ASP A 179 -7.17 -9.91 -2.03
C ASP A 179 -8.43 -10.63 -2.45
N ARG A 180 -9.59 -10.01 -2.27
CA ARG A 180 -10.87 -10.57 -2.70
C ARG A 180 -10.93 -10.76 -4.23
N LEU A 181 -10.45 -9.79 -5.00
CA LEU A 181 -10.45 -9.86 -6.46
C LEU A 181 -9.44 -10.89 -6.99
N CYS A 182 -8.32 -11.05 -6.30
CA CYS A 182 -7.25 -11.96 -6.69
C CYS A 182 -7.35 -13.36 -6.05
N GLY A 183 -8.36 -13.60 -5.19
CA GLY A 183 -8.57 -14.90 -4.54
C GLY A 183 -7.58 -15.20 -3.41
N THR A 184 -6.93 -14.17 -2.85
CA THR A 184 -5.96 -14.28 -1.74
C THR A 184 -6.56 -13.84 -0.38
N LEU A 185 -7.87 -13.56 -0.32
CA LEU A 185 -8.52 -13.16 0.90
C LEU A 185 -8.76 -14.33 1.86
N LEU A 186 -8.23 -14.21 3.06
CA LEU A 186 -8.51 -15.11 4.17
C LEU A 186 -9.14 -14.31 5.33
N ILE A 187 -10.35 -14.69 5.75
CA ILE A 187 -11.02 -14.06 6.89
C ILE A 187 -10.36 -14.55 8.19
N ALA A 188 -10.07 -13.64 9.09
CA ALA A 188 -9.43 -13.96 10.35
C ALA A 188 -10.44 -14.65 11.31
N PRO A 189 -10.11 -15.83 11.89
CA PRO A 189 -10.91 -16.40 12.96
C PRO A 189 -10.95 -15.47 14.18
N GLU A 190 -12.00 -15.54 14.99
CA GLU A 190 -12.15 -14.67 16.17
C GLU A 190 -11.02 -14.83 17.20
N ASN A 191 -10.52 -16.04 17.35
CA ASN A 191 -9.43 -16.35 18.29
C ASN A 191 -8.49 -17.37 17.65
N LEU A 192 -7.23 -16.97 17.44
CA LEU A 192 -6.21 -17.85 16.90
C LEU A 192 -4.86 -17.53 17.55
N SER A 193 -4.17 -18.57 18.02
CA SER A 193 -2.78 -18.45 18.42
C SER A 193 -1.88 -18.70 17.23
N LEU A 194 -1.05 -17.71 16.88
CA LEU A 194 -0.17 -17.75 15.73
C LEU A 194 1.28 -17.92 16.17
N SER A 195 2.03 -18.69 15.40
CA SER A 195 3.49 -18.70 15.41
C SER A 195 4.01 -17.89 14.22
N PHE A 196 5.15 -17.22 14.41
CA PHE A 196 5.76 -16.34 13.42
C PHE A 196 7.22 -16.73 13.17
N GLY A 197 7.78 -16.20 12.09
CA GLY A 197 9.11 -16.52 11.64
C GLY A 197 9.14 -17.80 10.80
N PHE A 198 10.33 -18.28 10.48
CA PHE A 198 10.49 -19.49 9.66
C PHE A 198 10.63 -20.72 10.54
N LEU A 199 9.94 -21.80 10.17
CA LEU A 199 10.07 -23.11 10.81
C LEU A 199 11.16 -23.93 10.12
N GLY A 200 12.27 -24.18 10.80
CA GLY A 200 13.30 -25.14 10.32
C GLY A 200 14.14 -24.69 9.13
N GLU A 201 14.12 -25.44 8.02
CA GLU A 201 15.06 -25.28 6.88
C GLU A 201 14.85 -24.01 6.04
N GLU A 202 13.73 -23.29 6.17
CA GLU A 202 13.45 -22.07 5.43
C GLU A 202 14.30 -20.86 5.87
N GLN A 203 15.12 -21.03 6.90
CA GLN A 203 16.04 -19.99 7.39
C GLN A 203 17.34 -19.87 6.57
N LYS A 204 17.57 -20.78 5.60
CA LYS A 204 18.81 -20.82 4.82
C LYS A 204 18.77 -19.99 3.55
#